data_78a82cc100d54b97747b0486a4b38b9b
#
_entry.id   78a82cc100d54b97747b0486a4b38b9b
#
_cell.length_a   1.000
_cell.length_b   1.000
_cell.length_c   1.000
_cell.angle_alpha   90.00
_cell.angle_beta   90.00
_cell.angle_gamma   90.00
#
_symmetry.space_group_name_H-M   'P 1'
#
loop_
_entity.id
_entity.type
_entity.pdbx_description
1 polymer ?
#
loop_
_entity_poly.entity_id
_entity_poly.type
_entity_poly.pdbx_seq_one_letter_code
_entity_poly.pdbx_strand_id
1 'polypeptide(L)'
;MKPTALWRGSAVLLLIALTLIGTLLGTAWRRSHPRRDRPRLSVTFLDVGDGDCTLVRSPEGRTILLDAGSASAGPAVVDALRRRNVGTIDLLILTSPDESSIGGVPALLAGGIGVSQVWDSPVADAGAARRDALEAIRRHIPHIPSSTASGGDTIQVGQMLFVSAIWPPGSGQASRRDPLVCRINYGGTAFLFEASATAEAEQDLISQASGQVECTGACTDMILQVAARADGSPSPEMLRRATPAIAVISCGPGSQPTQATLHRLQAAGAAVWETDTQGTITITANGRVSPAVTASHL
;
A
#
# COMPACT_ATOMS: atom_id res chain seq x y z
N MET A 1 53.16 53.08 24.79
CA MET A 1 53.47 51.91 23.98
C MET A 1 52.19 51.15 23.75
N LYS A 2 51.68 51.03 22.52
CA LYS A 2 50.43 50.32 22.20
C LYS A 2 50.80 48.91 21.71
N PRO A 3 50.42 47.85 22.40
CA PRO A 3 50.58 46.49 21.90
C PRO A 3 49.26 46.02 21.31
N THR A 4 49.01 45.99 20.04
CA THR A 4 47.67 45.59 19.64
C THR A 4 47.48 45.02 18.22
N ALA A 5 48.46 45.02 17.35
CA ALA A 5 48.20 44.57 15.97
C ALA A 5 48.46 43.05 15.76
N LEU A 6 49.44 42.49 16.46
CA LEU A 6 49.84 41.07 16.28
C LEU A 6 48.84 40.06 16.92
N TRP A 7 48.18 40.42 18.00
CA TRP A 7 47.25 39.56 18.71
C TRP A 7 45.90 39.37 17.98
N ARG A 8 45.48 40.39 17.22
CA ARG A 8 44.21 40.28 16.45
C ARG A 8 44.35 39.37 15.22
N GLY A 9 45.49 39.32 14.57
CA GLY A 9 45.76 38.42 13.46
C GLY A 9 45.80 36.92 13.86
N SER A 10 46.41 36.66 15.02
CA SER A 10 46.51 35.30 15.52
C SER A 10 45.14 34.72 15.96
N ALA A 11 44.28 35.56 16.53
CA ALA A 11 42.94 35.14 16.93
C ALA A 11 42.02 34.80 15.73
N VAL A 12 42.13 35.59 14.63
CA VAL A 12 41.40 35.35 13.39
C VAL A 12 41.88 34.08 12.69
N LEU A 13 43.18 33.84 12.61
CA LEU A 13 43.74 32.62 12.05
C LEU A 13 43.33 31.37 12.87
N LEU A 14 43.29 31.48 14.18
CA LEU A 14 42.82 30.39 15.07
C LEU A 14 41.35 30.05 14.84
N LEU A 15 40.49 31.07 14.68
CA LEU A 15 39.07 30.88 14.34
C LEU A 15 38.85 30.21 13.00
N ILE A 16 39.61 30.64 11.98
CA ILE A 16 39.56 30.02 10.63
C ILE A 16 40.03 28.57 10.71
N ALA A 17 41.11 28.28 11.42
CA ALA A 17 41.59 26.90 11.60
C ALA A 17 40.56 26.00 12.32
N LEU A 18 39.92 26.51 13.38
CA LEU A 18 38.90 25.76 14.11
C LEU A 18 37.65 25.51 13.26
N THR A 19 37.23 26.46 12.43
CA THR A 19 36.08 26.25 11.51
C THR A 19 36.42 25.25 10.42
N LEU A 20 37.63 25.30 9.86
CA LEU A 20 38.10 24.33 8.86
C LEU A 20 38.20 22.91 9.44
N ILE A 21 38.75 22.78 10.64
CA ILE A 21 38.84 21.48 11.37
C ILE A 21 37.43 20.99 11.68
N GLY A 22 36.53 21.84 12.15
CA GLY A 22 35.14 21.46 12.43
C GLY A 22 34.39 20.99 11.19
N THR A 23 34.59 21.67 10.05
CA THR A 23 33.98 21.24 8.76
C THR A 23 34.60 19.93 8.24
N LEU A 24 35.92 19.77 8.33
CA LEU A 24 36.60 18.53 7.94
C LEU A 24 36.17 17.34 8.83
N LEU A 25 36.13 17.53 10.14
CA LEU A 25 35.67 16.50 11.08
C LEU A 25 34.17 16.18 10.85
N GLY A 26 33.35 17.20 10.61
CA GLY A 26 31.92 17.03 10.29
C GLY A 26 31.69 16.29 8.98
N THR A 27 32.50 16.54 7.94
CA THR A 27 32.41 15.81 6.67
C THR A 27 32.98 14.39 6.79
N ALA A 28 34.05 14.18 7.55
CA ALA A 28 34.59 12.87 7.84
C ALA A 28 33.62 12.02 8.66
N TRP A 29 33.00 12.62 9.68
CA TRP A 29 31.98 11.95 10.49
C TRP A 29 30.73 11.58 9.69
N ARG A 30 30.29 12.45 8.76
CA ARG A 30 29.19 12.13 7.81
C ARG A 30 29.53 11.02 6.83
N ARG A 31 30.83 10.91 6.41
CA ARG A 31 31.30 9.83 5.52
C ARG A 31 31.43 8.49 6.26
N SER A 32 31.88 8.50 7.50
CA SER A 32 32.02 7.30 8.32
C SER A 32 30.70 6.84 8.96
N HIS A 33 29.69 7.73 9.00
CA HIS A 33 28.33 7.39 9.41
C HIS A 33 27.38 7.70 8.26
N PRO A 34 27.38 6.84 7.21
CA PRO A 34 26.37 6.97 6.16
C PRO A 34 25.03 6.99 6.86
N ARG A 35 24.17 7.94 6.50
CA ARG A 35 22.78 7.93 6.95
C ARG A 35 22.29 6.51 6.71
N ARG A 36 22.10 5.72 7.77
CA ARG A 36 21.40 4.45 7.66
C ARG A 36 20.11 4.80 6.94
N ASP A 37 19.95 4.28 5.74
CA ASP A 37 18.69 4.40 5.01
C ASP A 37 17.61 3.94 5.99
N ARG A 38 16.75 4.88 6.36
CA ARG A 38 15.72 4.54 7.35
C ARG A 38 14.86 3.45 6.76
N PRO A 39 14.45 2.50 7.60
CA PRO A 39 13.52 1.49 7.15
C PRO A 39 12.36 2.18 6.42
N ARG A 40 11.99 1.66 5.26
CA ARG A 40 10.95 2.24 4.42
C ARG A 40 9.85 1.22 4.23
N LEU A 41 8.61 1.68 4.33
CA LEU A 41 7.47 0.93 3.82
C LEU A 41 7.50 0.99 2.29
N SER A 42 7.31 -0.14 1.64
CA SER A 42 7.14 -0.22 0.19
C SER A 42 5.78 -0.83 -0.12
N VAL A 43 4.98 -0.14 -0.91
CA VAL A 43 3.70 -0.63 -1.43
C VAL A 43 3.82 -0.69 -2.94
N THR A 44 3.69 -1.89 -3.49
CA THR A 44 3.88 -2.17 -4.92
C THR A 44 2.58 -2.70 -5.52
N PHE A 45 1.97 -1.90 -6.38
CA PHE A 45 0.81 -2.27 -7.18
C PHE A 45 1.33 -2.97 -8.43
N LEU A 46 1.14 -4.27 -8.49
CA LEU A 46 1.66 -5.10 -9.58
C LEU A 46 0.79 -4.92 -10.83
N ASP A 47 1.45 -4.72 -11.96
CA ASP A 47 0.77 -4.82 -13.25
C ASP A 47 0.48 -6.30 -13.53
N VAL A 48 -0.76 -6.69 -13.32
CA VAL A 48 -1.26 -8.06 -13.51
C VAL A 48 -2.37 -8.12 -14.56
N GLY A 49 -2.50 -7.04 -15.35
CA GLY A 49 -3.60 -6.87 -16.30
C GLY A 49 -4.91 -6.53 -15.57
N ASP A 50 -6.00 -7.18 -15.99
CA ASP A 50 -7.33 -6.93 -15.42
C ASP A 50 -7.46 -7.57 -14.04
N GLY A 51 -7.04 -6.87 -13.00
CA GLY A 51 -7.17 -7.34 -11.63
C GLY A 51 -6.31 -6.58 -10.63
N ASP A 52 -6.52 -6.91 -9.37
CA ASP A 52 -5.81 -6.28 -8.26
C ASP A 52 -4.77 -7.21 -7.67
N CYS A 53 -3.56 -6.71 -7.48
CA CYS A 53 -2.52 -7.41 -6.71
C CYS A 53 -1.55 -6.38 -6.13
N THR A 54 -1.56 -6.23 -4.81
CA THR A 54 -0.70 -5.25 -4.14
C THR A 54 0.19 -5.92 -3.11
N LEU A 55 1.50 -5.79 -3.29
CA LEU A 55 2.50 -6.26 -2.34
C LEU A 55 2.93 -5.12 -1.43
N VAL A 56 2.73 -5.30 -0.13
CA VAL A 56 3.25 -4.40 0.91
C VAL A 56 4.43 -5.05 1.59
N ARG A 57 5.54 -4.33 1.69
CA ARG A 57 6.72 -4.77 2.45
C ARG A 57 7.01 -3.77 3.57
N SER A 58 6.97 -4.25 4.81
CA SER A 58 7.30 -3.44 5.97
C SER A 58 8.80 -3.12 6.01
N PRO A 59 9.21 -2.10 6.79
CA PRO A 59 10.62 -1.80 7.03
C PRO A 59 11.42 -2.95 7.62
N GLU A 60 10.75 -3.89 8.27
CA GLU A 60 11.35 -5.08 8.91
C GLU A 60 11.42 -6.28 7.94
N GLY A 61 10.93 -6.10 6.70
CA GLY A 61 10.89 -7.14 5.68
C GLY A 61 9.67 -8.06 5.75
N ARG A 62 8.67 -7.75 6.60
CA ARG A 62 7.38 -8.46 6.59
C ARG A 62 6.60 -8.14 5.34
N THR A 63 5.84 -9.11 4.87
CA THR A 63 5.14 -9.04 3.59
C THR A 63 3.64 -9.24 3.76
N ILE A 64 2.86 -8.35 3.14
CA ILE A 64 1.42 -8.49 3.01
C ILE A 64 1.10 -8.52 1.53
N LEU A 65 0.22 -9.40 1.10
CA LEU A 65 -0.32 -9.40 -0.24
C LEU A 65 -1.83 -9.14 -0.14
N LEU A 66 -2.27 -8.06 -0.79
CA LEU A 66 -3.70 -7.80 -1.00
C LEU A 66 -4.03 -8.29 -2.40
N ASP A 67 -4.88 -9.29 -2.47
CA ASP A 67 -5.29 -9.99 -3.67
C ASP A 67 -4.15 -10.64 -4.46
N ALA A 68 -4.49 -11.36 -5.53
CA ALA A 68 -3.53 -12.13 -6.33
C ALA A 68 -3.80 -12.05 -7.84
N GLY A 69 -4.64 -11.11 -8.26
CA GLY A 69 -5.05 -10.96 -9.64
C GLY A 69 -5.98 -12.08 -10.12
N SER A 70 -6.24 -12.08 -11.42
CA SER A 70 -7.02 -13.13 -12.06
C SER A 70 -6.29 -14.47 -12.11
N ALA A 71 -7.00 -15.54 -12.41
CA ALA A 71 -6.39 -16.87 -12.58
C ALA A 71 -5.31 -16.87 -13.67
N SER A 72 -5.53 -16.14 -14.76
CA SER A 72 -4.55 -16.00 -15.85
C SER A 72 -3.31 -15.20 -15.43
N ALA A 73 -3.44 -14.27 -14.49
CA ALA A 73 -2.33 -13.48 -13.94
C ALA A 73 -1.50 -14.24 -12.90
N GLY A 74 -2.04 -15.30 -12.30
CA GLY A 74 -1.40 -16.02 -11.20
C GLY A 74 0.06 -16.39 -11.43
N PRO A 75 0.47 -16.98 -12.57
CA PRO A 75 1.88 -17.27 -12.86
C PRO A 75 2.77 -16.02 -12.85
N ALA A 76 2.29 -14.91 -13.43
CA ALA A 76 3.02 -13.64 -13.45
C ALA A 76 3.17 -13.05 -12.04
N VAL A 77 2.16 -13.18 -11.18
CA VAL A 77 2.23 -12.80 -9.76
C VAL A 77 3.32 -13.59 -9.05
N VAL A 78 3.34 -14.93 -9.23
CA VAL A 78 4.39 -15.78 -8.63
C VAL A 78 5.78 -15.33 -9.05
N ASP A 79 5.98 -15.08 -10.35
CA ASP A 79 7.26 -14.62 -10.87
C ASP A 79 7.63 -13.23 -10.35
N ALA A 80 6.66 -12.32 -10.26
CA ALA A 80 6.88 -10.98 -9.71
C ALA A 80 7.29 -11.01 -8.24
N LEU A 81 6.72 -11.90 -7.43
CA LEU A 81 7.09 -12.12 -6.04
C LEU A 81 8.49 -12.72 -5.91
N ARG A 82 8.81 -13.76 -6.72
CA ARG A 82 10.13 -14.39 -6.73
C ARG A 82 11.24 -13.42 -7.12
N ARG A 83 11.02 -12.60 -8.17
CA ARG A 83 11.99 -11.55 -8.57
C ARG A 83 12.25 -10.54 -7.45
N ARG A 84 11.30 -10.38 -6.54
CA ARG A 84 11.41 -9.50 -5.36
C ARG A 84 11.89 -10.24 -4.11
N ASN A 85 12.34 -11.50 -4.25
CA ASN A 85 12.77 -12.36 -3.15
C ASN A 85 11.68 -12.57 -2.08
N VAL A 86 10.42 -12.67 -2.50
CA VAL A 86 9.28 -13.01 -1.63
C VAL A 86 8.96 -14.49 -1.83
N GLY A 87 9.36 -15.31 -0.87
CA GLY A 87 9.02 -16.74 -0.82
C GLY A 87 7.91 -17.07 0.16
N THR A 88 7.59 -16.11 1.05
CA THR A 88 6.52 -16.26 2.04
C THR A 88 5.79 -14.94 2.21
N ILE A 89 4.48 -14.99 2.33
CA ILE A 89 3.59 -13.88 2.63
C ILE A 89 3.17 -14.04 4.09
N ASP A 90 3.44 -13.03 4.93
CA ASP A 90 3.05 -13.05 6.34
C ASP A 90 1.53 -12.92 6.49
N LEU A 91 0.88 -12.11 5.65
CA LEU A 91 -0.57 -11.93 5.62
C LEU A 91 -1.08 -11.84 4.17
N LEU A 92 -1.94 -12.76 3.77
CA LEU A 92 -2.72 -12.68 2.54
C LEU A 92 -4.10 -12.12 2.85
N ILE A 93 -4.49 -11.05 2.18
CA ILE A 93 -5.81 -10.43 2.31
C ILE A 93 -6.59 -10.66 1.02
N LEU A 94 -7.77 -11.25 1.14
CA LEU A 94 -8.70 -11.45 0.03
C LEU A 94 -9.79 -10.38 0.15
N THR A 95 -9.67 -9.32 -0.66
CA THR A 95 -10.53 -8.13 -0.47
C THR A 95 -11.92 -8.29 -1.08
N SER A 96 -12.04 -9.11 -2.12
CA SER A 96 -13.27 -9.33 -2.89
C SER A 96 -13.39 -10.81 -3.26
N PRO A 97 -14.60 -11.35 -3.46
CA PRO A 97 -14.79 -12.71 -3.97
C PRO A 97 -14.56 -12.81 -5.48
N ASP A 98 -14.23 -11.71 -6.16
CA ASP A 98 -14.18 -11.63 -7.61
C ASP A 98 -12.95 -12.35 -8.19
N GLU A 99 -13.14 -12.93 -9.37
CA GLU A 99 -12.09 -13.67 -10.07
C GLU A 99 -10.88 -12.78 -10.39
N SER A 100 -11.11 -11.52 -10.75
CA SER A 100 -10.05 -10.55 -11.04
C SER A 100 -9.18 -10.21 -9.83
N SER A 101 -9.68 -10.42 -8.60
CA SER A 101 -8.93 -10.15 -7.36
C SER A 101 -8.25 -11.40 -6.82
N ILE A 102 -8.98 -12.53 -6.75
CA ILE A 102 -8.48 -13.72 -6.03
C ILE A 102 -8.29 -14.97 -6.88
N GLY A 103 -8.59 -14.89 -8.19
CA GLY A 103 -8.42 -16.00 -9.11
C GLY A 103 -7.00 -16.57 -9.18
N GLY A 104 -5.98 -15.73 -8.93
CA GLY A 104 -4.57 -16.12 -8.92
C GLY A 104 -4.12 -16.90 -7.67
N VAL A 105 -4.92 -16.96 -6.59
CA VAL A 105 -4.54 -17.64 -5.33
C VAL A 105 -4.17 -19.11 -5.51
N PRO A 106 -4.90 -19.93 -6.30
CA PRO A 106 -4.49 -21.32 -6.54
C PRO A 106 -3.08 -21.41 -7.18
N ALA A 107 -2.79 -20.55 -8.16
CA ALA A 107 -1.48 -20.53 -8.81
C ALA A 107 -0.37 -20.05 -7.86
N LEU A 108 -0.66 -19.06 -7.01
CA LEU A 108 0.25 -18.57 -5.96
C LEU A 108 0.72 -19.72 -5.06
N LEU A 109 -0.20 -20.50 -4.54
CA LEU A 109 0.08 -21.61 -3.63
C LEU A 109 0.74 -22.79 -4.35
N ALA A 110 0.26 -23.16 -5.53
CA ALA A 110 0.88 -24.20 -6.36
C ALA A 110 2.30 -23.80 -6.80
N GLY A 111 2.57 -22.49 -6.94
CA GLY A 111 3.89 -21.94 -7.19
C GLY A 111 4.84 -21.99 -5.98
N GLY A 112 4.41 -22.53 -4.85
CA GLY A 112 5.25 -22.70 -3.66
C GLY A 112 5.48 -21.41 -2.87
N ILE A 113 4.68 -20.38 -3.07
CA ILE A 113 4.69 -19.20 -2.20
C ILE A 113 4.00 -19.56 -0.89
N GLY A 114 4.75 -19.48 0.21
CA GLY A 114 4.21 -19.72 1.55
C GLY A 114 3.27 -18.60 1.98
N VAL A 115 2.26 -18.93 2.80
CA VAL A 115 1.38 -17.94 3.42
C VAL A 115 1.26 -18.28 4.91
N SER A 116 1.43 -17.28 5.78
CA SER A 116 1.41 -17.49 7.24
C SER A 116 0.05 -17.21 7.87
N GLN A 117 -0.75 -16.33 7.27
CA GLN A 117 -2.09 -15.98 7.75
C GLN A 117 -2.95 -15.48 6.58
N VAL A 118 -4.25 -15.70 6.67
CA VAL A 118 -5.25 -15.23 5.70
C VAL A 118 -6.31 -14.39 6.39
N TRP A 119 -6.59 -13.23 5.81
CA TRP A 119 -7.80 -12.45 6.03
C TRP A 119 -8.69 -12.56 4.80
N ASP A 120 -9.93 -12.93 5.03
CA ASP A 120 -10.94 -13.08 3.98
C ASP A 120 -12.07 -12.08 4.17
N SER A 121 -12.63 -11.60 3.09
CA SER A 121 -13.82 -10.75 3.08
C SER A 121 -15.01 -11.50 3.71
N PRO A 122 -15.90 -10.82 4.47
CA PRO A 122 -17.03 -11.46 5.14
C PRO A 122 -18.21 -11.78 4.21
N VAL A 123 -18.04 -11.69 2.91
CA VAL A 123 -19.09 -11.95 1.91
C VAL A 123 -19.54 -13.41 1.96
N ALA A 124 -20.83 -13.63 2.29
CA ALA A 124 -21.36 -14.97 2.53
C ALA A 124 -21.51 -15.82 1.26
N ASP A 125 -21.98 -15.21 0.16
CA ASP A 125 -22.21 -15.93 -1.11
C ASP A 125 -21.07 -15.65 -2.09
N ALA A 126 -20.16 -16.59 -2.16
CA ALA A 126 -18.98 -16.48 -2.97
C ALA A 126 -19.07 -17.33 -4.24
N GLY A 127 -18.76 -16.72 -5.36
CA GLY A 127 -18.63 -17.36 -6.66
C GLY A 127 -17.57 -18.48 -6.70
N ALA A 128 -17.34 -19.04 -7.87
CA ALA A 128 -16.38 -20.13 -8.07
C ALA A 128 -14.96 -19.75 -7.62
N ALA A 129 -14.49 -18.54 -7.98
CA ALA A 129 -13.14 -18.09 -7.66
C ALA A 129 -12.82 -18.13 -6.16
N ARG A 130 -13.75 -17.71 -5.30
CA ARG A 130 -13.54 -17.80 -3.84
C ARG A 130 -13.53 -19.24 -3.34
N ARG A 131 -14.42 -20.09 -3.87
CA ARG A 131 -14.39 -21.52 -3.51
C ARG A 131 -13.05 -22.15 -3.87
N ASP A 132 -12.56 -21.88 -5.08
CA ASP A 132 -11.31 -22.42 -5.58
C ASP A 132 -10.11 -21.90 -4.77
N ALA A 133 -10.11 -20.60 -4.44
CA ALA A 133 -9.09 -19.98 -3.59
C ALA A 133 -9.07 -20.61 -2.18
N LEU A 134 -10.22 -20.70 -1.52
CA LEU A 134 -10.32 -21.30 -0.18
C LEU A 134 -10.01 -22.80 -0.20
N GLU A 135 -10.35 -23.52 -1.27
CA GLU A 135 -9.97 -24.92 -1.43
C GLU A 135 -8.48 -25.08 -1.62
N ALA A 136 -7.85 -24.22 -2.44
CA ALA A 136 -6.41 -24.20 -2.60
C ALA A 136 -5.69 -23.91 -1.26
N ILE A 137 -6.19 -22.95 -0.49
CA ILE A 137 -5.68 -22.64 0.86
C ILE A 137 -5.77 -23.88 1.75
N ARG A 138 -6.94 -24.50 1.85
CA ARG A 138 -7.12 -25.73 2.66
C ARG A 138 -6.21 -26.88 2.23
N ARG A 139 -5.98 -27.02 0.92
CA ARG A 139 -5.17 -28.11 0.36
C ARG A 139 -3.66 -27.91 0.62
N HIS A 140 -3.16 -26.70 0.44
CA HIS A 140 -1.73 -26.43 0.53
C HIS A 140 -1.26 -26.06 1.94
N ILE A 141 -2.13 -25.42 2.72
CA ILE A 141 -1.82 -24.91 4.06
C ILE A 141 -2.98 -25.17 5.05
N PRO A 142 -3.28 -26.46 5.34
CA PRO A 142 -4.51 -26.86 6.06
C PRO A 142 -4.62 -26.33 7.49
N HIS A 143 -3.51 -25.90 8.10
CA HIS A 143 -3.48 -25.42 9.49
C HIS A 143 -3.22 -23.91 9.61
N ILE A 144 -3.37 -23.18 8.51
CA ILE A 144 -3.12 -21.73 8.53
C ILE A 144 -4.21 -21.01 9.34
N PRO A 145 -3.84 -20.03 10.17
CA PRO A 145 -4.79 -19.11 10.74
C PRO A 145 -5.54 -18.37 9.63
N SER A 146 -6.84 -18.62 9.53
CA SER A 146 -7.71 -17.90 8.59
C SER A 146 -8.87 -17.31 9.37
N SER A 147 -9.12 -16.03 9.16
CA SER A 147 -10.23 -15.31 9.78
C SER A 147 -10.93 -14.42 8.77
N THR A 148 -12.22 -14.26 8.97
CA THR A 148 -13.01 -13.26 8.25
C THR A 148 -12.74 -11.91 8.92
N ALA A 149 -12.34 -10.92 8.13
CA ALA A 149 -12.09 -9.59 8.62
C ALA A 149 -13.30 -8.68 8.39
N SER A 150 -13.58 -7.81 9.32
CA SER A 150 -14.66 -6.83 9.25
C SER A 150 -14.26 -5.49 9.86
N GLY A 151 -15.04 -4.45 9.59
CA GLY A 151 -14.77 -3.10 10.05
C GLY A 151 -14.56 -3.03 11.57
N GLY A 152 -13.43 -2.45 11.96
CA GLY A 152 -12.94 -2.40 13.33
C GLY A 152 -11.84 -3.40 13.64
N ASP A 153 -11.68 -4.46 12.84
CA ASP A 153 -10.59 -5.42 13.04
C ASP A 153 -9.24 -4.78 12.66
N THR A 154 -8.24 -5.09 13.46
CA THR A 154 -6.87 -4.64 13.19
C THR A 154 -5.89 -5.78 13.43
N ILE A 155 -4.99 -5.98 12.49
CA ILE A 155 -3.90 -6.96 12.62
C ILE A 155 -2.55 -6.25 12.59
N GLN A 156 -1.68 -6.67 13.49
CA GLN A 156 -0.29 -6.22 13.48
C GLN A 156 0.59 -7.19 12.69
N VAL A 157 1.34 -6.67 11.73
CA VAL A 157 2.29 -7.44 10.92
C VAL A 157 3.70 -6.95 11.20
N GLY A 158 4.46 -7.73 11.98
CA GLY A 158 5.75 -7.29 12.53
C GLY A 158 5.55 -6.32 13.69
N GLN A 159 6.48 -5.37 13.88
CA GLN A 159 6.45 -4.43 15.00
C GLN A 159 5.85 -3.06 14.63
N MET A 160 5.91 -2.70 13.36
CA MET A 160 5.65 -1.32 12.92
C MET A 160 4.46 -1.18 11.98
N LEU A 161 3.88 -2.27 11.50
CA LEU A 161 2.82 -2.22 10.50
C LEU A 161 1.50 -2.74 11.07
N PHE A 162 0.48 -1.89 10.97
CA PHE A 162 -0.89 -2.23 11.34
C PHE A 162 -1.77 -2.10 10.10
N VAL A 163 -2.57 -3.15 9.86
CA VAL A 163 -3.61 -3.16 8.84
C VAL A 163 -4.94 -3.14 9.56
N SER A 164 -5.77 -2.17 9.23
CA SER A 164 -7.13 -2.06 9.75
C SER A 164 -8.13 -2.37 8.65
N ALA A 165 -9.04 -3.28 8.92
CA ALA A 165 -10.25 -3.45 8.14
C ALA A 165 -11.22 -2.35 8.56
N ILE A 166 -11.71 -1.55 7.62
CA ILE A 166 -12.62 -0.45 7.92
C ILE A 166 -14.03 -0.69 7.37
N TRP A 167 -14.19 -1.62 6.44
CA TRP A 167 -15.45 -2.04 5.83
C TRP A 167 -15.39 -3.50 5.37
N PRO A 168 -16.50 -4.26 5.32
CA PRO A 168 -17.83 -3.92 5.79
C PRO A 168 -17.97 -4.05 7.31
N PRO A 169 -19.04 -3.51 7.92
CA PRO A 169 -19.30 -3.68 9.33
C PRO A 169 -19.52 -5.17 9.66
N GLY A 170 -19.32 -5.53 10.94
CA GLY A 170 -19.24 -6.90 11.43
C GLY A 170 -20.31 -7.86 10.90
N SER A 171 -20.07 -9.15 11.03
CA SER A 171 -20.74 -10.29 10.41
C SER A 171 -22.29 -10.20 10.38
N GLY A 172 -22.86 -10.45 9.21
CA GLY A 172 -24.30 -10.63 9.00
C GLY A 172 -24.96 -9.57 8.10
N GLN A 173 -24.27 -8.51 7.74
CA GLN A 173 -24.79 -7.45 6.86
C GLN A 173 -24.05 -7.30 5.54
N ALA A 174 -22.88 -7.93 5.38
CA ALA A 174 -22.06 -7.80 4.18
C ALA A 174 -22.73 -8.46 2.97
N SER A 175 -22.97 -7.69 1.93
CA SER A 175 -23.44 -8.13 0.62
C SER A 175 -22.26 -8.49 -0.29
N ARG A 176 -22.51 -9.12 -1.44
CA ARG A 176 -21.47 -9.34 -2.48
C ARG A 176 -20.81 -8.06 -3.00
N ARG A 177 -21.45 -6.91 -2.77
CA ARG A 177 -20.97 -5.60 -3.23
C ARG A 177 -20.13 -4.88 -2.17
N ASP A 178 -19.93 -5.51 -1.02
CA ASP A 178 -19.19 -4.94 0.10
C ASP A 178 -17.78 -5.57 0.17
N PRO A 179 -16.81 -5.04 -0.57
CA PRO A 179 -15.43 -5.53 -0.51
C PRO A 179 -14.82 -5.22 0.85
N LEU A 180 -13.77 -5.94 1.19
CA LEU A 180 -12.98 -5.63 2.37
C LEU A 180 -12.11 -4.39 2.10
N VAL A 181 -12.55 -3.24 2.60
CA VAL A 181 -11.75 -2.00 2.53
C VAL A 181 -10.75 -1.99 3.66
N CYS A 182 -9.49 -1.83 3.31
CA CYS A 182 -8.38 -1.86 4.26
C CYS A 182 -7.62 -0.54 4.29
N ARG A 183 -7.09 -0.22 5.49
CA ARG A 183 -6.21 0.93 5.68
C ARG A 183 -4.89 0.50 6.30
N ILE A 184 -3.80 1.06 5.79
CA ILE A 184 -2.46 0.92 6.35
C ILE A 184 -1.93 2.30 6.69
N ASN A 185 -1.49 2.51 7.94
CA ASN A 185 -0.86 3.75 8.37
C ASN A 185 0.62 3.53 8.64
N TYR A 186 1.45 4.45 8.14
CA TYR A 186 2.89 4.44 8.38
C TYR A 186 3.42 5.87 8.58
N GLY A 187 3.55 6.30 9.82
CA GLY A 187 3.88 7.68 10.16
C GLY A 187 2.86 8.66 9.60
N GLY A 188 3.30 9.64 8.81
CA GLY A 188 2.42 10.62 8.16
C GLY A 188 1.78 10.12 6.85
N THR A 189 2.03 8.88 6.42
CA THR A 189 1.48 8.34 5.18
C THR A 189 0.40 7.31 5.47
N ALA A 190 -0.74 7.42 4.82
CA ALA A 190 -1.83 6.45 4.88
C ALA A 190 -2.10 5.87 3.49
N PHE A 191 -2.37 4.58 3.44
CA PHE A 191 -2.83 3.87 2.26
C PHE A 191 -4.25 3.38 2.51
N LEU A 192 -5.15 3.75 1.63
CA LEU A 192 -6.55 3.29 1.62
C LEU A 192 -6.76 2.40 0.41
N PHE A 193 -7.15 1.16 0.64
CA PHE A 193 -7.44 0.16 -0.38
C PHE A 193 -8.95 -0.03 -0.44
N GLU A 194 -9.58 0.53 -1.47
CA GLU A 194 -11.03 0.45 -1.64
C GLU A 194 -11.47 -0.83 -2.34
N ALA A 195 -10.51 -1.62 -2.86
CA ALA A 195 -10.81 -2.81 -3.64
C ALA A 195 -11.84 -2.51 -4.75
N SER A 196 -12.90 -3.31 -4.86
CA SER A 196 -13.99 -3.12 -5.82
C SER A 196 -15.20 -2.38 -5.23
N ALA A 197 -15.00 -1.47 -4.26
CA ALA A 197 -16.09 -0.74 -3.64
C ALA A 197 -16.91 0.06 -4.67
N THR A 198 -18.22 -0.07 -4.58
CA THR A 198 -19.13 0.75 -5.40
C THR A 198 -19.40 2.08 -4.71
N ALA A 199 -19.94 3.06 -5.43
CA ALA A 199 -20.32 4.35 -4.84
C ALA A 199 -21.35 4.19 -3.70
N GLU A 200 -22.21 3.17 -3.74
CA GLU A 200 -23.15 2.84 -2.66
C GLU A 200 -22.40 2.34 -1.42
N ALA A 201 -21.45 1.38 -1.59
CA ALA A 201 -20.64 0.89 -0.50
C ALA A 201 -19.78 2.00 0.13
N GLU A 202 -19.25 2.92 -0.67
CA GLU A 202 -18.54 4.10 -0.16
C GLU A 202 -19.45 5.02 0.66
N GLN A 203 -20.69 5.22 0.25
CA GLN A 203 -21.66 6.05 1.00
C GLN A 203 -21.92 5.43 2.37
N ASP A 204 -22.11 4.12 2.43
CA ASP A 204 -22.29 3.39 3.68
C ASP A 204 -21.04 3.43 4.55
N LEU A 205 -19.86 3.17 3.97
CA LEU A 205 -18.58 3.30 4.64
C LEU A 205 -18.40 4.69 5.25
N ILE A 206 -18.64 5.75 4.48
CA ILE A 206 -18.50 7.13 4.95
C ILE A 206 -19.48 7.41 6.10
N SER A 207 -20.70 6.91 6.03
CA SER A 207 -21.70 7.12 7.07
C SER A 207 -21.34 6.47 8.40
N GLN A 208 -20.68 5.31 8.36
CA GLN A 208 -20.38 4.47 9.53
C GLN A 208 -18.92 4.60 10.03
N ALA A 209 -17.98 4.92 9.16
CA ALA A 209 -16.55 4.95 9.46
C ALA A 209 -15.82 6.17 8.91
N SER A 210 -16.47 7.33 8.82
CA SER A 210 -15.91 8.54 8.18
C SER A 210 -14.51 8.92 8.67
N GLY A 211 -14.27 8.86 9.97
CA GLY A 211 -12.96 9.18 10.54
C GLY A 211 -11.83 8.21 10.13
N GLN A 212 -12.15 7.06 9.56
CA GLN A 212 -11.18 6.07 9.10
C GLN A 212 -10.77 6.26 7.64
N VAL A 213 -11.58 6.97 6.84
CA VAL A 213 -11.24 7.30 5.45
C VAL A 213 -10.49 8.62 5.34
N GLU A 214 -10.51 9.46 6.35
CA GLU A 214 -9.92 10.79 6.35
C GLU A 214 -8.41 10.78 6.62
N CYS A 215 -7.68 11.67 5.96
CA CYS A 215 -6.29 11.96 6.25
C CYS A 215 -6.23 13.05 7.34
N THR A 216 -6.33 12.66 8.60
CA THR A 216 -6.40 13.57 9.75
C THR A 216 -5.30 13.30 10.76
N GLY A 217 -5.08 14.23 11.69
CA GLY A 217 -4.08 14.10 12.74
C GLY A 217 -2.65 14.10 12.20
N ALA A 218 -1.93 13.00 12.36
CA ALA A 218 -0.55 12.86 11.88
C ALA A 218 -0.45 12.51 10.39
N CYS A 219 -1.57 12.22 9.72
CA CYS A 219 -1.58 11.93 8.29
C CYS A 219 -1.32 13.20 7.48
N THR A 220 -0.37 13.14 6.57
CA THR A 220 -0.03 14.23 5.64
C THR A 220 -0.24 13.85 4.19
N ASP A 221 -0.16 12.56 3.88
CA ASP A 221 -0.27 12.04 2.52
C ASP A 221 -1.17 10.80 2.53
N MET A 222 -2.32 10.89 1.84
CA MET A 222 -3.18 9.76 1.57
C MET A 222 -2.90 9.20 0.19
N ILE A 223 -2.69 7.90 0.10
CA ILE A 223 -2.62 7.15 -1.14
C ILE A 223 -3.89 6.32 -1.24
N LEU A 224 -4.63 6.51 -2.33
CA LEU A 224 -5.86 5.80 -2.61
C LEU A 224 -5.62 4.76 -3.71
N GLN A 225 -5.91 3.49 -3.42
CA GLN A 225 -6.02 2.47 -4.45
C GLN A 225 -7.48 2.41 -4.92
N VAL A 226 -7.66 2.45 -6.23
CA VAL A 226 -8.96 2.46 -6.90
C VAL A 226 -9.03 1.29 -7.87
N ALA A 227 -10.11 0.52 -7.84
CA ALA A 227 -10.37 -0.48 -8.87
C ALA A 227 -10.92 0.20 -10.13
N ALA A 228 -10.36 -0.15 -11.29
CA ALA A 228 -10.74 0.49 -12.56
C ALA A 228 -12.22 0.31 -12.93
N ARG A 229 -12.83 -0.80 -12.51
CA ARG A 229 -14.24 -1.15 -12.83
C ARG A 229 -15.24 -0.81 -11.74
N ALA A 230 -14.83 -0.13 -10.68
CA ALA A 230 -15.75 0.25 -9.63
C ALA A 230 -16.76 1.28 -10.16
N ASP A 231 -18.04 0.90 -10.23
CA ASP A 231 -19.11 1.75 -10.80
C ASP A 231 -19.33 2.98 -9.91
N GLY A 232 -19.11 4.17 -10.49
CA GLY A 232 -19.23 5.44 -9.79
C GLY A 232 -18.17 5.74 -8.73
N SER A 233 -17.28 4.81 -8.40
CA SER A 233 -16.17 4.97 -7.45
C SER A 233 -14.93 5.57 -8.15
N PRO A 234 -14.04 6.30 -7.41
CA PRO A 234 -14.36 6.91 -6.13
C PRO A 234 -15.39 8.03 -6.28
N SER A 235 -16.31 8.09 -5.35
CA SER A 235 -17.34 9.11 -5.33
C SER A 235 -16.76 10.49 -4.98
N PRO A 236 -17.42 11.62 -5.39
CA PRO A 236 -16.96 12.95 -4.99
C PRO A 236 -16.91 13.14 -3.47
N GLU A 237 -17.78 12.47 -2.71
CA GLU A 237 -17.76 12.51 -1.25
C GLU A 237 -16.55 11.79 -0.68
N MET A 238 -16.24 10.59 -1.19
CA MET A 238 -15.06 9.85 -0.80
C MET A 238 -13.78 10.67 -1.05
N LEU A 239 -13.63 11.25 -2.22
CA LEU A 239 -12.49 12.08 -2.57
C LEU A 239 -12.35 13.33 -1.70
N ARG A 240 -13.48 13.94 -1.34
CA ARG A 240 -13.50 15.10 -0.43
C ARG A 240 -13.02 14.73 0.98
N ARG A 241 -13.33 13.53 1.44
CA ARG A 241 -12.94 13.03 2.76
C ARG A 241 -11.50 12.50 2.78
N ALA A 242 -11.17 11.65 1.84
CA ALA A 242 -9.84 11.04 1.75
C ALA A 242 -8.76 12.05 1.37
N THR A 243 -9.09 13.07 0.56
CA THR A 243 -8.13 14.07 0.05
C THR A 243 -6.83 13.44 -0.45
N PRO A 244 -6.91 12.49 -1.41
CA PRO A 244 -5.74 11.71 -1.80
C PRO A 244 -4.71 12.59 -2.52
N ALA A 245 -3.44 12.50 -2.07
CA ALA A 245 -2.31 13.10 -2.78
C ALA A 245 -1.93 12.26 -4.02
N ILE A 246 -2.12 10.95 -3.94
CA ILE A 246 -1.83 9.99 -4.99
C ILE A 246 -3.01 9.03 -5.12
N ALA A 247 -3.43 8.75 -6.34
CA ALA A 247 -4.37 7.68 -6.65
C ALA A 247 -3.70 6.68 -7.57
N VAL A 248 -3.78 5.39 -7.22
CA VAL A 248 -3.30 4.30 -8.07
C VAL A 248 -4.48 3.49 -8.54
N ILE A 249 -4.60 3.34 -9.84
CA ILE A 249 -5.66 2.55 -10.48
C ILE A 249 -5.03 1.25 -10.99
N SER A 250 -5.46 0.13 -10.42
CA SER A 250 -5.13 -1.19 -10.93
C SER A 250 -6.03 -1.47 -12.12
N CYS A 251 -5.45 -1.54 -13.30
CA CYS A 251 -6.19 -1.73 -14.55
C CYS A 251 -5.35 -2.49 -15.59
N GLY A 252 -6.03 -3.05 -16.56
CA GLY A 252 -5.44 -3.68 -17.71
C GLY A 252 -6.21 -3.33 -18.98
N PRO A 253 -5.83 -3.90 -20.14
CA PRO A 253 -6.44 -3.57 -21.44
C PRO A 253 -7.97 -3.73 -21.49
N GLY A 254 -8.53 -4.61 -20.67
CA GLY A 254 -9.97 -4.87 -20.59
C GLY A 254 -10.71 -4.13 -19.47
N SER A 255 -10.00 -3.38 -18.62
CA SER A 255 -10.56 -2.73 -17.43
C SER A 255 -10.03 -1.31 -17.20
N GLN A 256 -10.00 -0.51 -18.26
CA GLN A 256 -9.54 0.87 -18.15
C GLN A 256 -10.51 1.76 -17.35
N PRO A 257 -10.00 2.73 -16.59
CA PRO A 257 -10.84 3.68 -15.88
C PRO A 257 -11.64 4.55 -16.85
N THR A 258 -12.84 4.95 -16.43
CA THR A 258 -13.63 5.89 -17.24
C THR A 258 -13.02 7.29 -17.19
N GLN A 259 -13.25 8.09 -18.24
CA GLN A 259 -12.84 9.49 -18.25
C GLN A 259 -13.45 10.28 -17.07
N ALA A 260 -14.66 9.91 -16.66
CA ALA A 260 -15.31 10.51 -15.49
C ALA A 260 -14.54 10.21 -14.19
N THR A 261 -14.03 8.99 -14.03
CA THR A 261 -13.19 8.61 -12.88
C THR A 261 -11.89 9.40 -12.87
N LEU A 262 -11.17 9.44 -14.01
CA LEU A 262 -9.92 10.21 -14.12
C LEU A 262 -10.15 11.69 -13.82
N HIS A 263 -11.20 12.28 -14.37
CA HIS A 263 -11.54 13.69 -14.12
C HIS A 263 -11.85 13.96 -12.64
N ARG A 264 -12.61 13.07 -11.96
CA ARG A 264 -12.88 13.22 -10.52
C ARG A 264 -11.60 13.19 -9.68
N LEU A 265 -10.70 12.24 -9.95
CA LEU A 265 -9.41 12.13 -9.24
C LEU A 265 -8.53 13.36 -9.46
N GLN A 266 -8.43 13.83 -10.70
CA GLN A 266 -7.66 15.03 -11.04
C GLN A 266 -8.27 16.29 -10.40
N ALA A 267 -9.60 16.42 -10.42
CA ALA A 267 -10.30 17.53 -9.78
C ALA A 267 -10.14 17.54 -8.26
N ALA A 268 -9.92 16.37 -7.64
CA ALA A 268 -9.57 16.25 -6.23
C ALA A 268 -8.09 16.59 -5.92
N GLY A 269 -7.27 16.86 -6.95
CA GLY A 269 -5.85 17.18 -6.81
C GLY A 269 -4.93 15.97 -6.70
N ALA A 270 -5.43 14.75 -6.91
CA ALA A 270 -4.62 13.54 -6.85
C ALA A 270 -3.69 13.42 -8.06
N ALA A 271 -2.44 13.01 -7.83
CA ALA A 271 -1.56 12.51 -8.89
C ALA A 271 -1.99 11.07 -9.24
N VAL A 272 -2.50 10.90 -10.47
CA VAL A 272 -3.08 9.62 -10.92
C VAL A 272 -2.02 8.75 -11.59
N TRP A 273 -1.99 7.48 -11.21
CA TRP A 273 -1.12 6.44 -11.74
C TRP A 273 -1.94 5.22 -12.13
N GLU A 274 -1.69 4.67 -13.32
CA GLU A 274 -2.44 3.56 -13.91
C GLU A 274 -1.48 2.42 -14.27
N THR A 275 -1.76 1.19 -13.81
CA THR A 275 -0.83 0.07 -14.00
C THR A 275 -0.70 -0.36 -15.45
N ASP A 276 -1.72 -0.24 -16.30
CA ASP A 276 -1.65 -0.60 -17.71
C ASP A 276 -0.77 0.34 -18.55
N THR A 277 -0.67 1.61 -18.14
CA THR A 277 0.12 2.62 -18.87
C THR A 277 1.54 2.78 -18.33
N GLN A 278 1.72 2.66 -17.02
CA GLN A 278 3.01 2.87 -16.34
C GLN A 278 3.67 1.58 -15.84
N GLY A 279 3.00 0.43 -16.00
CA GLY A 279 3.47 -0.84 -15.47
C GLY A 279 3.32 -0.93 -13.94
N THR A 280 4.13 -1.76 -13.33
CA THR A 280 4.13 -1.92 -11.87
C THR A 280 4.55 -0.63 -11.15
N ILE A 281 3.70 -0.13 -10.25
CA ILE A 281 3.88 1.13 -9.52
C ILE A 281 4.32 0.81 -8.10
N THR A 282 5.42 1.39 -7.67
CA THR A 282 5.91 1.24 -6.30
C THR A 282 5.95 2.57 -5.58
N ILE A 283 5.28 2.65 -4.43
CA ILE A 283 5.28 3.80 -3.54
C ILE A 283 6.11 3.47 -2.31
N THR A 284 7.12 4.31 -2.05
CA THR A 284 8.02 4.14 -0.92
C THR A 284 7.83 5.26 0.08
N ALA A 285 7.47 4.93 1.31
CA ALA A 285 7.23 5.89 2.39
C ALA A 285 8.23 5.69 3.53
N ASN A 286 8.69 6.79 4.11
CA ASN A 286 9.51 6.79 5.33
C ASN A 286 8.75 7.36 6.54
N GLY A 287 7.47 7.68 6.37
CA GLY A 287 6.56 8.18 7.39
C GLY A 287 6.79 9.61 7.85
N ARG A 288 7.64 10.39 7.18
CA ARG A 288 7.99 11.78 7.59
C ARG A 288 8.00 12.80 6.47
N VAL A 289 8.25 12.36 5.26
CA VAL A 289 8.20 13.18 4.05
C VAL A 289 7.31 12.51 3.05
N SER A 290 6.82 13.29 2.10
CA SER A 290 5.95 12.76 1.04
C SER A 290 6.56 11.54 0.35
N PRO A 291 5.76 10.52 0.07
CA PRO A 291 6.23 9.26 -0.50
C PRO A 291 6.82 9.45 -1.90
N ALA A 292 7.79 8.63 -2.24
CA ALA A 292 8.36 8.57 -3.58
C ALA A 292 7.62 7.51 -4.40
N VAL A 293 7.30 7.85 -5.66
CA VAL A 293 6.67 6.94 -6.61
C VAL A 293 7.68 6.55 -7.69
N THR A 294 7.72 5.28 -8.02
CA THR A 294 8.47 4.73 -9.15
C THR A 294 7.60 3.78 -9.93
N ALA A 295 7.75 3.74 -11.24
CA ALA A 295 7.03 2.84 -12.12
C ALA A 295 8.00 2.04 -12.97
N SER A 296 7.64 0.80 -13.32
CA SER A 296 8.46 -0.09 -14.15
C SER A 296 7.59 -1.10 -14.86
N HIS A 297 7.78 -1.26 -16.17
CA HIS A 297 7.22 -2.42 -16.87
C HIS A 297 7.91 -3.70 -16.39
N LEU A 298 7.15 -4.80 -16.27
CA LEU A 298 7.63 -6.11 -15.81
C LEU A 298 8.52 -6.79 -16.84
#